data_901598229b91d9fc4081cd97ac845208
#
_entry.id   901598229b91d9fc4081cd97ac845208
#
_cell.length_a   1.000
_cell.length_b   1.000
_cell.length_c   1.000
_cell.angle_alpha   90.00
_cell.angle_beta   90.00
_cell.angle_gamma   90.00
#
_symmetry.space_group_name_H-M   'P 1'
#
loop_
_entity.id
_entity.type
_entity.pdbx_description
1 polymer ?
#
loop_
_entity_poly.entity_id
_entity_poly.type
_entity_poly.pdbx_seq_one_letter_code
_entity_poly.pdbx_strand_id
1 'polypeptide(L)'
;MKKRAKQIFIIVLIPLCVFLGFCAFSIWYGLNYAHRHCIKQTGIAFRLYAEDHKGQLPFSTNGFGNALLLLAGADSTNDYVGGFVACLCGPGDDGHILKETLKTHSVVPEEKCSRVYVQGLSETNDWNICILFDRNSCRGGDHFRSPWGHRVREQCLLDGSMQIIRDEDWPEFSRKQVELLVAAGFSRKDALRYYPAATAAK
;
A
#
# COMPACT_ATOMS: atom_id res chain seq x y z
N MET A 1 41.07 38.03 21.05
CA MET A 1 40.05 37.08 21.50
C MET A 1 38.94 36.82 20.46
N LYS A 2 38.32 37.81 19.81
CA LYS A 2 37.19 37.63 18.86
C LYS A 2 37.47 36.73 17.65
N LYS A 3 38.69 36.72 17.06
CA LYS A 3 39.04 35.88 15.92
C LYS A 3 39.08 34.38 16.27
N ARG A 4 39.64 34.00 17.41
CA ARG A 4 39.70 32.59 17.86
C ARG A 4 38.31 32.03 18.17
N ALA A 5 37.45 32.83 18.82
CA ALA A 5 36.07 32.42 19.09
C ALA A 5 35.27 32.13 17.79
N LYS A 6 35.47 32.96 16.75
CA LYS A 6 34.84 32.75 15.44
C LYS A 6 35.33 31.49 14.76
N GLN A 7 36.63 31.19 14.85
CA GLN A 7 37.19 29.95 14.29
C GLN A 7 36.68 28.68 14.99
N ILE A 8 36.65 28.71 16.33
CA ILE A 8 36.12 27.59 17.13
C ILE A 8 34.64 27.37 16.82
N PHE A 9 33.87 28.45 16.70
CA PHE A 9 32.44 28.36 16.34
C PHE A 9 32.22 27.71 14.99
N ILE A 10 33.00 28.06 13.96
CA ILE A 10 32.91 27.47 12.62
C ILE A 10 33.31 25.98 12.65
N ILE A 11 34.39 25.63 13.34
CA ILE A 11 34.92 24.26 13.44
C ILE A 11 33.92 23.33 14.15
N VAL A 12 33.12 23.83 15.07
CA VAL A 12 32.11 23.02 15.78
C VAL A 12 30.77 23.04 15.07
N LEU A 13 30.34 24.18 14.58
CA LEU A 13 29.01 24.35 13.98
C LEU A 13 28.87 23.61 12.67
N ILE A 14 29.88 23.65 11.79
CA ILE A 14 29.81 22.97 10.50
C ILE A 14 29.66 21.44 10.65
N PRO A 15 30.51 20.74 11.42
CA PRO A 15 30.33 19.30 11.64
C PRO A 15 28.99 18.97 12.31
N LEU A 16 28.51 19.79 13.23
CA LEU A 16 27.22 19.60 13.87
C LEU A 16 26.07 19.71 12.85
N CYS A 17 26.08 20.71 11.98
CA CYS A 17 25.06 20.87 10.94
C CYS A 17 25.10 19.69 9.93
N VAL A 18 26.31 19.25 9.54
CA VAL A 18 26.47 18.08 8.67
C VAL A 18 25.94 16.82 9.33
N PHE A 19 26.25 16.60 10.59
CA PHE A 19 25.77 15.46 11.37
C PHE A 19 24.23 15.47 11.51
N LEU A 20 23.64 16.60 11.86
CA LEU A 20 22.18 16.74 11.95
C LEU A 20 21.50 16.54 10.59
N GLY A 21 22.09 17.06 9.52
CA GLY A 21 21.63 16.84 8.15
C GLY A 21 21.67 15.36 7.75
N PHE A 22 22.76 14.68 8.10
CA PHE A 22 22.89 13.23 7.86
C PHE A 22 21.88 12.41 8.68
N CYS A 23 21.67 12.75 9.95
CA CYS A 23 20.65 12.11 10.78
C CYS A 23 19.24 12.31 10.20
N ALA A 24 18.89 13.54 9.81
CA ALA A 24 17.61 13.86 9.22
C ALA A 24 17.40 13.12 7.89
N PHE A 25 18.45 13.05 7.04
CA PHE A 25 18.43 12.29 5.80
C PHE A 25 18.26 10.78 6.05
N SER A 26 18.98 10.22 7.02
CA SER A 26 18.91 8.80 7.36
C SER A 26 17.53 8.40 7.88
N ILE A 27 16.93 9.25 8.73
CA ILE A 27 15.55 9.06 9.21
C ILE A 27 14.58 9.14 8.05
N TRP A 28 14.69 10.16 7.21
CA TRP A 28 13.86 10.34 6.03
C TRP A 28 13.97 9.15 5.07
N TYR A 29 15.20 8.68 4.78
CA TYR A 29 15.44 7.53 3.91
C TYR A 29 14.89 6.25 4.52
N GLY A 30 15.11 6.00 5.81
CA GLY A 30 14.61 4.82 6.52
C GLY A 30 13.08 4.75 6.53
N LEU A 31 12.43 5.88 6.79
CA LEU A 31 10.98 5.98 6.72
C LEU A 31 10.47 5.68 5.30
N ASN A 32 10.99 6.28 4.26
CA ASN A 32 10.59 6.02 2.87
C ASN A 32 10.85 4.58 2.44
N TYR A 33 11.93 3.97 2.94
CA TYR A 33 12.26 2.58 2.62
C TYR A 33 11.29 1.61 3.30
N ALA A 34 10.94 1.84 4.56
CA ALA A 34 10.00 0.99 5.29
C ALA A 34 8.63 0.91 4.62
N HIS A 35 8.19 1.98 3.95
CA HIS A 35 6.88 2.02 3.29
C HIS A 35 6.76 1.17 2.05
N ARG A 36 7.77 1.25 1.17
CA ARG A 36 7.83 0.39 -0.01
C ARG A 36 7.85 -1.09 0.36
N HIS A 37 8.29 -1.41 1.58
CA HIS A 37 8.25 -2.78 2.08
C HIS A 37 6.84 -3.24 2.47
N CYS A 38 5.96 -2.37 2.98
CA CYS A 38 4.63 -2.78 3.39
C CYS A 38 3.80 -3.36 2.24
N ILE A 39 3.66 -2.64 1.13
CA ILE A 39 2.86 -3.13 0.02
C ILE A 39 3.51 -4.34 -0.67
N LYS A 40 4.86 -4.37 -0.72
CA LYS A 40 5.61 -5.53 -1.21
C LYS A 40 5.40 -6.76 -0.33
N GLN A 41 5.44 -6.60 0.99
CA GLN A 41 5.16 -7.71 1.92
C GLN A 41 3.74 -8.22 1.77
N THR A 42 2.76 -7.33 1.56
CA THR A 42 1.39 -7.74 1.26
C THR A 42 1.31 -8.52 -0.05
N GLY A 43 2.04 -8.09 -1.09
CA GLY A 43 2.15 -8.85 -2.35
C GLY A 43 2.71 -10.26 -2.16
N ILE A 44 3.74 -10.41 -1.32
CA ILE A 44 4.30 -11.73 -0.96
C ILE A 44 3.25 -12.56 -0.20
N ALA A 45 2.52 -11.94 0.74
CA ALA A 45 1.48 -12.62 1.50
C ALA A 45 0.35 -13.16 0.60
N PHE A 46 -0.06 -12.42 -0.43
CA PHE A 46 -1.02 -12.91 -1.43
C PHE A 46 -0.52 -14.16 -2.15
N ARG A 47 0.74 -14.19 -2.55
CA ARG A 47 1.32 -15.35 -3.24
C ARG A 47 1.40 -16.57 -2.33
N LEU A 48 1.88 -16.40 -1.11
CA LEU A 48 1.93 -17.49 -0.13
C LEU A 48 0.53 -18.04 0.16
N TYR A 49 -0.46 -17.14 0.30
CA TYR A 49 -1.85 -17.56 0.46
C TYR A 49 -2.33 -18.37 -0.75
N ALA A 50 -2.06 -17.91 -1.97
CA ALA A 50 -2.48 -18.59 -3.19
C ALA A 50 -1.82 -19.97 -3.34
N GLU A 51 -0.53 -20.12 -2.99
CA GLU A 51 0.16 -21.41 -2.97
C GLU A 51 -0.58 -22.43 -2.08
N ASP A 52 -1.05 -22.02 -0.89
CA ASP A 52 -1.79 -22.89 0.03
C ASP A 52 -3.26 -23.11 -0.41
N HIS A 53 -3.81 -22.23 -1.25
CA HIS A 53 -5.23 -22.22 -1.63
C HIS A 53 -5.46 -22.50 -3.13
N LYS A 54 -4.63 -23.35 -3.75
CA LYS A 54 -4.76 -23.82 -5.15
C LYS A 54 -4.79 -22.67 -6.16
N GLY A 55 -3.98 -21.66 -5.94
CA GLY A 55 -3.86 -20.48 -6.80
C GLY A 55 -4.97 -19.42 -6.59
N GLN A 56 -5.87 -19.61 -5.65
CA GLN A 56 -6.92 -18.63 -5.35
C GLN A 56 -6.44 -17.56 -4.40
N LEU A 57 -6.70 -16.29 -4.72
CA LEU A 57 -6.44 -15.17 -3.81
C LEU A 57 -7.54 -15.06 -2.75
N PRO A 58 -7.28 -14.38 -1.61
CA PRO A 58 -8.26 -14.21 -0.55
C PRO A 58 -9.60 -13.68 -1.07
N PHE A 59 -10.70 -14.29 -0.63
CA PHE A 59 -12.05 -13.89 -1.01
C PHE A 59 -12.99 -13.94 0.21
N SER A 60 -13.81 -12.90 0.36
CA SER A 60 -14.86 -12.87 1.39
C SER A 60 -16.13 -12.23 0.85
N THR A 61 -17.27 -12.86 1.11
CA THR A 61 -18.59 -12.28 0.81
C THR A 61 -18.91 -11.02 1.63
N ASN A 62 -18.19 -10.82 2.74
CA ASN A 62 -18.29 -9.64 3.60
C ASN A 62 -17.44 -8.46 3.14
N GLY A 63 -16.91 -8.53 1.91
CA GLY A 63 -16.12 -7.46 1.28
C GLY A 63 -14.61 -7.63 1.41
N PHE A 64 -13.88 -6.80 0.68
CA PHE A 64 -12.43 -6.96 0.54
C PHE A 64 -11.66 -6.73 1.86
N GLY A 65 -12.15 -5.90 2.76
CA GLY A 65 -11.53 -5.72 4.07
C GLY A 65 -11.45 -7.03 4.85
N ASN A 66 -12.50 -7.86 4.79
CA ASN A 66 -12.51 -9.19 5.41
C ASN A 66 -11.67 -10.20 4.63
N ALA A 67 -11.60 -10.11 3.30
CA ALA A 67 -10.69 -10.92 2.50
C ALA A 67 -9.22 -10.68 2.90
N LEU A 68 -8.83 -9.43 3.17
CA LEU A 68 -7.50 -9.11 3.67
C LEU A 68 -7.20 -9.73 5.04
N LEU A 69 -8.20 -9.90 5.90
CA LEU A 69 -8.00 -10.55 7.20
C LEU A 69 -7.62 -12.03 7.08
N LEU A 70 -7.96 -12.70 5.99
CA LEU A 70 -7.55 -14.08 5.73
C LEU A 70 -6.01 -14.19 5.64
N LEU A 71 -5.34 -13.14 5.16
CA LEU A 71 -3.86 -13.09 5.16
C LEU A 71 -3.27 -13.01 6.57
N ALA A 72 -4.04 -12.53 7.53
CA ALA A 72 -3.63 -12.45 8.93
C ALA A 72 -4.10 -13.65 9.78
N GLY A 73 -4.52 -14.72 9.12
CA GLY A 73 -4.91 -15.97 9.80
C GLY A 73 -6.30 -15.96 10.43
N ALA A 74 -7.23 -15.12 9.96
CA ALA A 74 -8.57 -15.05 10.55
C ALA A 74 -9.32 -16.39 10.53
N ASP A 75 -9.12 -17.20 9.49
CA ASP A 75 -9.78 -18.50 9.31
C ASP A 75 -8.80 -19.69 9.29
N SER A 76 -7.51 -19.45 9.51
CA SER A 76 -6.48 -20.48 9.44
C SER A 76 -5.41 -20.29 10.52
N THR A 77 -4.59 -21.32 10.72
CA THR A 77 -3.42 -21.25 11.59
C THR A 77 -2.25 -20.50 10.96
N ASN A 78 -2.35 -20.16 9.68
CA ASN A 78 -1.26 -19.53 8.92
C ASN A 78 -1.43 -18.01 8.91
N ASP A 79 -0.48 -17.32 9.53
CA ASP A 79 -0.34 -15.85 9.45
C ASP A 79 0.67 -15.50 8.36
N TYR A 80 0.18 -15.12 7.18
CA TYR A 80 1.02 -14.77 6.01
C TYR A 80 1.67 -13.39 6.12
N VAL A 81 1.21 -12.56 7.05
CA VAL A 81 1.73 -11.19 7.25
C VAL A 81 2.60 -11.05 8.49
N GLY A 82 2.78 -12.13 9.28
CA GLY A 82 3.69 -12.15 10.43
C GLY A 82 3.38 -11.06 11.46
N GLY A 83 2.10 -10.77 11.72
CA GLY A 83 1.67 -9.71 12.64
C GLY A 83 1.71 -8.28 12.05
N PHE A 84 2.17 -8.08 10.80
CA PHE A 84 2.17 -6.78 10.11
C PHE A 84 0.80 -6.43 9.51
N VAL A 85 -0.27 -6.66 10.26
CA VAL A 85 -1.66 -6.45 9.84
C VAL A 85 -1.90 -4.99 9.35
N ALA A 86 -1.19 -4.04 9.93
CA ALA A 86 -1.26 -2.63 9.51
C ALA A 86 -0.90 -2.42 8.03
N CYS A 87 -0.07 -3.28 7.45
CA CYS A 87 0.31 -3.20 6.03
C CYS A 87 -0.84 -3.53 5.08
N LEU A 88 -1.87 -4.22 5.53
CA LEU A 88 -3.00 -4.63 4.71
C LEU A 88 -3.93 -3.46 4.39
N CYS A 89 -4.13 -2.55 5.34
CA CYS A 89 -5.05 -1.42 5.17
C CYS A 89 -4.38 -0.08 4.85
N GLY A 90 -3.05 -0.02 4.90
CA GLY A 90 -2.30 1.22 4.69
C GLY A 90 -2.10 2.04 5.97
N PRO A 91 -1.55 3.27 5.84
CA PRO A 91 -1.15 4.08 6.97
C PRO A 91 -2.33 4.74 7.69
N GLY A 92 -2.22 4.89 8.98
CA GLY A 92 -3.17 5.59 9.82
C GLY A 92 -3.75 4.69 10.92
N ASP A 93 -4.94 5.04 11.39
CA ASP A 93 -5.63 4.31 12.48
C ASP A 93 -6.16 2.92 12.06
N ASP A 94 -6.09 2.61 10.77
CA ASP A 94 -6.67 1.40 10.18
C ASP A 94 -6.01 0.11 10.70
N GLY A 95 -4.73 0.17 11.05
CA GLY A 95 -4.03 -0.97 11.68
C GLY A 95 -4.60 -1.36 13.04
N HIS A 96 -5.12 -0.41 13.80
CA HIS A 96 -5.82 -0.68 15.06
C HIS A 96 -7.18 -1.30 14.80
N ILE A 97 -7.92 -0.80 13.81
CA ILE A 97 -9.22 -1.33 13.42
C ILE A 97 -9.09 -2.80 12.99
N LEU A 98 -8.10 -3.13 12.17
CA LEU A 98 -7.87 -4.52 11.76
C LEU A 98 -7.51 -5.42 12.93
N LYS A 99 -6.61 -5.00 13.81
CA LYS A 99 -6.24 -5.76 15.00
C LYS A 99 -7.43 -6.00 15.93
N GLU A 100 -8.27 -4.99 16.11
CA GLU A 100 -9.48 -5.11 16.92
C GLU A 100 -10.50 -6.02 16.24
N THR A 101 -10.68 -5.89 14.94
CA THR A 101 -11.60 -6.74 14.16
C THR A 101 -11.17 -8.20 14.19
N LEU A 102 -9.85 -8.50 14.08
CA LEU A 102 -9.34 -9.86 14.26
C LEU A 102 -9.69 -10.44 15.63
N LYS A 103 -9.58 -9.63 16.69
CA LYS A 103 -9.92 -10.09 18.05
C LYS A 103 -11.43 -10.29 18.25
N THR A 104 -12.24 -9.45 17.65
CA THR A 104 -13.69 -9.42 17.87
C THR A 104 -14.48 -10.21 16.83
N HIS A 105 -13.80 -10.75 15.80
CA HIS A 105 -14.40 -11.40 14.62
C HIS A 105 -15.52 -10.56 13.96
N SER A 106 -15.41 -9.25 14.06
CA SER A 106 -16.35 -8.33 13.45
C SER A 106 -16.02 -8.08 11.96
N VAL A 107 -16.94 -7.44 11.23
CA VAL A 107 -16.74 -7.10 9.82
C VAL A 107 -15.90 -5.83 9.70
N VAL A 108 -14.88 -5.84 8.83
CA VAL A 108 -14.08 -4.65 8.52
C VAL A 108 -14.84 -3.79 7.52
N PRO A 109 -15.21 -2.56 7.88
CA PRO A 109 -15.83 -1.64 6.93
C PRO A 109 -14.84 -1.26 5.82
N GLU A 110 -15.22 -1.50 4.56
CA GLU A 110 -14.35 -1.23 3.41
C GLU A 110 -13.95 0.26 3.32
N GLU A 111 -14.84 1.16 3.72
CA GLU A 111 -14.59 2.61 3.73
C GLU A 111 -13.51 3.04 4.73
N LYS A 112 -13.24 2.20 5.73
CA LYS A 112 -12.16 2.43 6.70
C LYS A 112 -10.80 1.98 6.20
N CYS A 113 -10.75 1.17 5.13
CA CYS A 113 -9.49 0.75 4.53
C CYS A 113 -8.94 1.86 3.63
N SER A 114 -7.74 2.33 3.89
CA SER A 114 -7.04 3.27 3.03
C SER A 114 -6.50 2.62 1.75
N ARG A 115 -6.48 1.28 1.70
CA ARG A 115 -6.21 0.47 0.51
C ARG A 115 -7.44 -0.21 0.00
N VAL A 116 -7.51 -0.38 -1.31
CA VAL A 116 -8.54 -1.14 -2.01
C VAL A 116 -7.92 -2.44 -2.49
N TYR A 117 -8.56 -3.56 -2.17
CA TYR A 117 -8.19 -4.89 -2.65
C TYR A 117 -9.22 -5.41 -3.65
N VAL A 118 -8.75 -5.86 -4.81
CA VAL A 118 -9.56 -6.46 -5.87
C VAL A 118 -9.65 -7.96 -5.61
N GLN A 119 -10.75 -8.42 -5.05
CA GLN A 119 -10.96 -9.82 -4.72
C GLN A 119 -11.60 -10.61 -5.87
N GLY A 120 -11.51 -11.95 -5.82
CA GLY A 120 -12.11 -12.84 -6.82
C GLY A 120 -11.16 -13.16 -7.98
N LEU A 121 -9.87 -12.88 -7.82
CA LEU A 121 -8.81 -13.24 -8.76
C LEU A 121 -8.07 -14.51 -8.33
N SER A 122 -7.35 -15.09 -9.27
CA SER A 122 -6.44 -16.20 -9.07
C SER A 122 -5.09 -15.94 -9.77
N GLU A 123 -4.08 -16.73 -9.46
CA GLU A 123 -2.75 -16.63 -10.10
C GLU A 123 -2.77 -16.87 -11.62
N THR A 124 -3.86 -17.44 -12.16
CA THR A 124 -4.01 -17.68 -13.60
C THR A 124 -4.50 -16.46 -14.37
N ASN A 125 -4.89 -15.39 -13.69
CA ASN A 125 -5.30 -14.14 -14.33
C ASN A 125 -4.07 -13.35 -14.86
N ASP A 126 -4.31 -12.31 -15.65
CA ASP A 126 -3.24 -11.45 -16.19
C ASP A 126 -2.42 -10.79 -15.08
N TRP A 127 -1.11 -10.95 -15.14
CA TRP A 127 -0.17 -10.46 -14.13
C TRP A 127 -0.13 -8.94 -14.01
N ASN A 128 -0.61 -8.21 -15.02
CA ASN A 128 -0.70 -6.76 -15.01
C ASN A 128 -1.94 -6.23 -14.26
N ILE A 129 -2.81 -7.11 -13.76
CA ILE A 129 -3.94 -6.69 -12.94
C ILE A 129 -3.41 -6.17 -11.60
N CYS A 130 -3.81 -4.96 -11.26
CA CYS A 130 -3.53 -4.36 -9.97
C CYS A 130 -4.49 -4.93 -8.92
N ILE A 131 -3.96 -5.68 -7.96
CA ILE A 131 -4.75 -6.37 -6.93
C ILE A 131 -4.92 -5.55 -5.65
N LEU A 132 -3.98 -4.66 -5.36
CA LEU A 132 -4.00 -3.80 -4.16
C LEU A 132 -3.48 -2.41 -4.50
N PHE A 133 -4.16 -1.36 -4.09
CA PHE A 133 -3.74 0.01 -4.34
C PHE A 133 -4.28 0.98 -3.30
N ASP A 134 -3.62 2.14 -3.17
CA ASP A 134 -4.06 3.20 -2.29
C ASP A 134 -5.37 3.83 -2.78
N ARG A 135 -6.37 3.90 -1.90
CA ARG A 135 -7.66 4.53 -2.20
C ARG A 135 -7.50 6.00 -2.56
N ASN A 136 -6.67 6.72 -1.83
CA ASN A 136 -6.41 8.13 -1.99
C ASN A 136 -4.95 8.37 -2.37
N SER A 137 -4.72 9.33 -3.26
CA SER A 137 -3.35 9.77 -3.55
C SER A 137 -2.78 10.58 -2.39
N CYS A 138 -1.49 10.43 -2.13
CA CYS A 138 -0.76 11.24 -1.16
C CYS A 138 0.48 11.89 -1.80
N ARG A 139 0.98 12.96 -1.18
CA ARG A 139 2.22 13.60 -1.63
C ARG A 139 3.41 12.81 -1.11
N GLY A 140 4.17 12.20 -2.01
CA GLY A 140 5.43 11.54 -1.69
C GLY A 140 5.33 10.10 -1.19
N GLY A 141 4.15 9.49 -1.25
CA GLY A 141 3.90 8.14 -0.72
C GLY A 141 3.16 8.18 0.63
N ASP A 142 2.53 7.05 0.97
CA ASP A 142 1.49 6.98 1.99
C ASP A 142 1.92 7.36 3.40
N HIS A 143 3.12 7.09 3.78
CA HIS A 143 3.57 7.31 5.13
C HIS A 143 4.48 8.54 5.26
N PHE A 144 5.01 9.06 4.17
CA PHE A 144 5.81 10.26 4.20
C PHE A 144 5.21 11.34 3.28
N ARG A 145 4.41 12.20 3.86
CA ARG A 145 3.86 13.37 3.16
C ARG A 145 4.99 14.35 2.86
N SER A 146 5.57 14.26 1.68
CA SER A 146 6.49 15.30 1.19
C SER A 146 5.67 16.51 0.76
N PRO A 147 5.91 17.70 1.34
CA PRO A 147 5.24 18.92 0.90
C PRO A 147 5.58 19.30 -0.55
N TRP A 148 6.67 18.74 -1.08
CA TRP A 148 7.23 19.04 -2.40
C TRP A 148 7.01 17.94 -3.44
N GLY A 149 6.42 16.80 -3.05
CA GLY A 149 6.22 15.65 -3.94
C GLY A 149 4.97 15.78 -4.81
N HIS A 150 4.98 15.09 -5.96
CA HIS A 150 3.76 14.83 -6.71
C HIS A 150 2.81 13.95 -5.91
N ARG A 151 1.52 14.09 -6.15
CA ARG A 151 0.53 13.16 -5.60
C ARG A 151 0.64 11.83 -6.35
N VAL A 152 0.76 10.76 -5.60
CA VAL A 152 0.96 9.41 -6.14
C VAL A 152 0.09 8.40 -5.41
N ARG A 153 -0.15 7.25 -6.04
CA ARG A 153 -0.74 6.05 -5.45
C ARG A 153 0.23 4.90 -5.59
N GLU A 154 0.45 4.19 -4.50
CA GLU A 154 1.19 2.95 -4.53
C GLU A 154 0.25 1.80 -4.86
N GLN A 155 0.74 0.82 -5.60
CA GLN A 155 -0.03 -0.33 -6.03
C GLN A 155 0.82 -1.59 -6.11
N CYS A 156 0.16 -2.75 -5.95
CA CYS A 156 0.71 -4.06 -6.13
C CYS A 156 -0.03 -4.76 -7.28
N LEU A 157 0.72 -5.28 -8.23
CA LEU A 157 0.18 -6.10 -9.32
C LEU A 157 0.08 -7.57 -8.88
N LEU A 158 -0.63 -8.36 -9.66
CA LEU A 158 -0.85 -9.78 -9.40
C LEU A 158 0.46 -10.60 -9.37
N ASP A 159 1.49 -10.18 -10.12
CA ASP A 159 2.83 -10.77 -10.06
C ASP A 159 3.62 -10.42 -8.79
N GLY A 160 3.05 -9.61 -7.89
CA GLY A 160 3.70 -9.11 -6.69
C GLY A 160 4.61 -7.91 -6.93
N SER A 161 4.72 -7.41 -8.16
CA SER A 161 5.48 -6.20 -8.45
C SER A 161 4.76 -4.96 -7.93
N MET A 162 5.57 -3.96 -7.55
CA MET A 162 5.05 -2.68 -7.09
C MET A 162 5.23 -1.60 -8.14
N GLN A 163 4.24 -0.75 -8.25
CA GLN A 163 4.31 0.44 -9.08
C GLN A 163 3.81 1.67 -8.31
N ILE A 164 4.29 2.82 -8.75
CA ILE A 164 3.85 4.12 -8.23
C ILE A 164 3.24 4.88 -9.41
N ILE A 165 1.97 5.24 -9.31
CA ILE A 165 1.24 5.96 -10.33
C ILE A 165 0.98 7.39 -9.85
N ARG A 166 1.28 8.37 -10.70
CA ARG A 166 0.93 9.76 -10.43
C ARG A 166 -0.58 9.94 -10.48
N ASP A 167 -1.08 10.85 -9.68
CA ASP A 167 -2.54 11.11 -9.62
C ASP A 167 -3.09 11.59 -10.97
N GLU A 168 -2.28 12.28 -11.76
CA GLU A 168 -2.60 12.71 -13.13
C GLU A 168 -2.76 11.56 -14.12
N ASP A 169 -2.01 10.45 -13.92
CA ASP A 169 -2.03 9.26 -14.78
C ASP A 169 -3.09 8.23 -14.29
N TRP A 170 -3.63 8.43 -13.10
CA TRP A 170 -4.56 7.50 -12.45
C TRP A 170 -5.83 7.20 -13.28
N PRO A 171 -6.49 8.17 -13.95
CA PRO A 171 -7.68 7.88 -14.76
C PRO A 171 -7.39 6.95 -15.95
N GLU A 172 -6.25 7.12 -16.62
CA GLU A 172 -5.85 6.26 -17.74
C GLU A 172 -5.49 4.86 -17.25
N PHE A 173 -4.68 4.80 -16.18
CA PHE A 173 -4.38 3.54 -15.53
C PHE A 173 -5.65 2.79 -15.11
N SER A 174 -6.61 3.49 -14.47
CA SER A 174 -7.89 2.90 -14.04
C SER A 174 -8.69 2.33 -15.22
N ARG A 175 -8.71 3.01 -16.36
CA ARG A 175 -9.38 2.48 -17.58
C ARG A 175 -8.75 1.17 -18.05
N LYS A 176 -7.42 1.13 -18.10
CA LYS A 176 -6.69 -0.10 -18.46
C LYS A 176 -6.98 -1.24 -17.48
N GLN A 177 -7.04 -0.96 -16.18
CA GLN A 177 -7.37 -1.96 -15.17
C GLN A 177 -8.81 -2.48 -15.31
N VAL A 178 -9.78 -1.63 -15.64
CA VAL A 178 -11.16 -2.05 -15.93
C VAL A 178 -11.19 -3.04 -17.09
N GLU A 179 -10.48 -2.78 -18.18
CA GLU A 179 -10.44 -3.70 -19.33
C GLU A 179 -9.77 -5.04 -18.95
N LEU A 180 -8.71 -5.03 -18.17
CA LEU A 180 -8.06 -6.25 -17.68
C LEU A 180 -8.99 -7.06 -16.77
N LEU A 181 -9.74 -6.43 -15.88
CA LEU A 181 -10.73 -7.11 -15.04
C LEU A 181 -11.88 -7.68 -15.85
N VAL A 182 -12.37 -6.97 -16.87
CA VAL A 182 -13.41 -7.50 -17.77
C VAL A 182 -12.88 -8.71 -18.53
N ALA A 183 -11.65 -8.68 -19.02
CA ALA A 183 -11.01 -9.83 -19.65
C ALA A 183 -10.84 -11.02 -18.68
N ALA A 184 -10.66 -10.75 -17.39
CA ALA A 184 -10.61 -11.75 -16.32
C ALA A 184 -12.00 -12.30 -15.90
N GLY A 185 -13.10 -11.84 -16.53
CA GLY A 185 -14.46 -12.33 -16.30
C GLY A 185 -15.32 -11.48 -15.36
N PHE A 186 -14.83 -10.33 -14.89
CA PHE A 186 -15.65 -9.42 -14.10
C PHE A 186 -16.70 -8.72 -14.98
N SER A 187 -17.88 -8.43 -14.41
CA SER A 187 -18.78 -7.50 -15.08
C SER A 187 -18.12 -6.10 -15.12
N ARG A 188 -18.40 -5.33 -16.19
CA ARG A 188 -17.89 -3.95 -16.28
C ARG A 188 -18.34 -3.09 -15.08
N LYS A 189 -19.53 -3.34 -14.55
CA LYS A 189 -20.06 -2.66 -13.37
C LYS A 189 -19.23 -2.96 -12.13
N ASP A 190 -18.84 -4.23 -11.92
CA ASP A 190 -18.03 -4.62 -10.77
C ASP A 190 -16.59 -4.09 -10.90
N ALA A 191 -16.00 -4.12 -12.10
CA ALA A 191 -14.69 -3.55 -12.36
C ALA A 191 -14.65 -2.03 -12.08
N LEU A 192 -15.68 -1.29 -12.48
CA LEU A 192 -15.82 0.15 -12.21
C LEU A 192 -16.02 0.47 -10.71
N ARG A 193 -16.54 -0.47 -9.91
CA ARG A 193 -16.62 -0.32 -8.45
C ARG A 193 -15.23 -0.18 -7.82
N TYR A 194 -14.24 -0.92 -8.31
CA TYR A 194 -12.85 -0.80 -7.85
C TYR A 194 -12.16 0.44 -8.44
N TYR A 195 -12.45 0.78 -9.69
CA TYR A 195 -11.78 1.85 -10.44
C TYR A 195 -12.76 2.93 -10.93
N PRO A 196 -13.40 3.68 -10.02
CA PRO A 196 -14.40 4.70 -10.42
C PRO A 196 -13.80 5.84 -11.25
N ALA A 197 -12.49 6.11 -11.11
CA ALA A 197 -11.79 7.13 -11.89
C ALA A 197 -11.72 6.78 -13.40
N ALA A 198 -11.96 5.53 -13.79
CA ALA A 198 -12.02 5.13 -15.20
C ALA A 198 -13.12 5.87 -16.00
N THR A 199 -14.15 6.37 -15.31
CA THR A 199 -15.26 7.13 -15.92
C THR A 199 -14.99 8.63 -16.01
N ALA A 200 -14.02 9.16 -15.28
CA ALA A 200 -13.80 10.59 -15.10
C ALA A 200 -12.96 11.26 -16.21
N ALA A 201 -12.48 10.50 -17.19
CA ALA A 201 -11.59 11.03 -18.22
C ALA A 201 -12.34 11.28 -19.53
N LYS A 202 -12.65 12.55 -19.75
CA LYS A 202 -12.78 13.16 -21.08
C LYS A 202 -12.18 14.55 -21.07
#